data_035361c60eaeddec4a9d278e0f733fb6
#
_entry.id   035361c60eaeddec4a9d278e0f733fb6
#
_cell.length_a   1.000
_cell.length_b   1.000
_cell.length_c   1.000
_cell.angle_alpha   90.00
_cell.angle_beta   90.00
_cell.angle_gamma   90.00
#
_symmetry.space_group_name_H-M   'P 1'
#
loop_
_entity.id
_entity.type
_entity.pdbx_description
1 polymer ?
#
loop_
_entity_poly.entity_id
_entity_poly.type
_entity_poly.pdbx_seq_one_letter_code
_entity_poly.pdbx_strand_id
1 'polypeptide(L)'
;MIHIKLYFEYTLYVNYIKDVIIMNKKNISDVKKISIIISILSIFVLIFTVSAFGNYMHKFNTVNINKEKVIPKNINSQVDNSDPVQPQNRMQNKYIKNIALLGIDSGDDNVGRSDCILIATIDTEHNKIKLSSIIRDSYVTIPSKNKKDKINHAYAFGGPELTLETLNLNFNLNISQFVSVNFASFPKIIDKIGGLTIDIKEDELKYINNYINDLNAHNNTSSSDITQTGPQTVDGTQALAYARIRYTDGGDFERSHRQRIVLDEVFKKLKELPILKYPDALDSLLPLVDTNLSSSEILSLCLDLTSFDNFNIIEERFPKDEDAEGKSINGIYYYVFDEDATITKMHDFIYD
;
A
#
# COMPACT_ATOMS: atom_id res chain seq x y z
N MET A 1 3.92 15.84 -14.94
CA MET A 1 3.00 17.00 -14.75
C MET A 1 2.47 17.56 -16.05
N ILE A 2 3.34 18.06 -16.92
CA ILE A 2 2.95 18.66 -18.20
C ILE A 2 2.09 17.70 -19.05
N HIS A 3 2.32 16.39 -19.03
CA HIS A 3 1.75 15.41 -19.96
C HIS A 3 0.34 14.94 -19.64
N ILE A 4 -0.04 14.80 -18.36
CA ILE A 4 -1.44 14.42 -18.01
C ILE A 4 -2.33 15.67 -18.09
N LYS A 5 -1.80 16.83 -17.74
CA LYS A 5 -2.50 18.10 -17.96
C LYS A 5 -2.75 18.33 -19.47
N LEU A 6 -1.74 18.02 -20.30
CA LEU A 6 -1.87 18.04 -21.75
C LEU A 6 -2.86 16.99 -22.29
N TYR A 7 -2.90 15.78 -21.71
CA TYR A 7 -3.88 14.76 -22.10
C TYR A 7 -5.31 15.16 -21.78
N PHE A 8 -5.55 15.77 -20.60
CA PHE A 8 -6.87 16.23 -20.20
C PHE A 8 -7.32 17.48 -20.97
N GLU A 9 -6.42 18.45 -21.15
CA GLU A 9 -6.66 19.61 -22.03
C GLU A 9 -6.88 19.16 -23.48
N TYR A 10 -6.15 18.13 -23.94
CA TYR A 10 -6.33 17.53 -25.25
C TYR A 10 -7.71 16.86 -25.39
N THR A 11 -8.17 16.10 -24.40
CA THR A 11 -9.49 15.45 -24.41
C THR A 11 -10.62 16.48 -24.43
N LEU A 12 -10.48 17.55 -23.66
CA LEU A 12 -11.41 18.70 -23.70
C LEU A 12 -11.36 19.43 -25.04
N TYR A 13 -10.17 19.63 -25.58
CA TYR A 13 -9.98 20.29 -26.88
C TYR A 13 -10.51 19.44 -28.05
N VAL A 14 -10.32 18.13 -28.03
CA VAL A 14 -10.90 17.19 -29.02
C VAL A 14 -12.43 17.18 -28.97
N ASN A 15 -13.02 17.21 -27.78
CA ASN A 15 -14.47 17.31 -27.63
C ASN A 15 -14.99 18.67 -28.11
N TYR A 16 -14.32 19.77 -27.77
CA TYR A 16 -14.63 21.10 -28.27
C TYR A 16 -14.55 21.18 -29.82
N ILE A 17 -13.50 20.61 -30.42
CA ILE A 17 -13.34 20.56 -31.86
C ILE A 17 -14.42 19.69 -32.50
N LYS A 18 -14.80 18.54 -31.90
CA LYS A 18 -15.93 17.74 -32.40
C LYS A 18 -17.23 18.54 -32.42
N ASP A 19 -17.52 19.31 -31.39
CA ASP A 19 -18.71 20.16 -31.35
C ASP A 19 -18.67 21.28 -32.40
N VAL A 20 -17.50 21.91 -32.62
CA VAL A 20 -17.28 22.91 -33.64
C VAL A 20 -17.41 22.33 -35.05
N ILE A 21 -16.93 21.10 -35.30
CA ILE A 21 -17.04 20.42 -36.60
C ILE A 21 -18.50 20.04 -36.88
N ILE A 22 -19.26 19.64 -35.90
CA ILE A 22 -20.70 19.31 -36.03
C ILE A 22 -21.52 20.57 -36.39
N MET A 23 -21.11 21.76 -35.93
CA MET A 23 -21.79 23.01 -36.19
C MET A 23 -21.51 23.62 -37.59
N ASN A 24 -20.44 23.18 -38.31
CA ASN A 24 -20.03 23.84 -39.56
C ASN A 24 -20.07 22.89 -40.78
N LYS A 25 -21.26 22.55 -41.23
CA LYS A 25 -21.54 21.64 -42.37
C LYS A 25 -21.15 22.19 -43.78
N LYS A 26 -20.27 23.18 -43.92
CA LYS A 26 -20.12 23.92 -45.19
C LYS A 26 -18.89 23.60 -46.07
N ASN A 27 -17.92 22.75 -45.65
CA ASN A 27 -16.83 22.43 -46.60
C ASN A 27 -16.17 21.06 -46.35
N ILE A 28 -16.56 20.03 -47.08
CA ILE A 28 -16.10 18.63 -46.94
C ILE A 28 -14.57 18.47 -47.12
N SER A 29 -13.93 19.35 -47.90
CA SER A 29 -12.49 19.31 -48.14
C SER A 29 -11.69 19.78 -46.92
N ASP A 30 -12.18 20.79 -46.19
CA ASP A 30 -11.53 21.34 -45.02
C ASP A 30 -11.74 20.45 -43.79
N VAL A 31 -12.89 19.79 -43.71
CA VAL A 31 -13.17 18.76 -42.66
C VAL A 31 -12.20 17.58 -42.79
N LYS A 32 -11.88 17.12 -43.98
CA LYS A 32 -10.87 16.05 -44.20
C LYS A 32 -9.46 16.51 -43.79
N LYS A 33 -9.05 17.73 -44.15
CA LYS A 33 -7.74 18.29 -43.74
C LYS A 33 -7.64 18.43 -42.20
N ILE A 34 -8.68 18.94 -41.55
CA ILE A 34 -8.76 19.08 -40.10
C ILE A 34 -8.73 17.69 -39.44
N SER A 35 -9.43 16.70 -39.97
CA SER A 35 -9.41 15.31 -39.44
C SER A 35 -8.00 14.69 -39.56
N ILE A 36 -7.28 14.92 -40.65
CA ILE A 36 -5.89 14.45 -40.83
C ILE A 36 -4.95 15.15 -39.82
N ILE A 37 -5.09 16.45 -39.62
CA ILE A 37 -4.29 17.22 -38.69
C ILE A 37 -4.54 16.73 -37.24
N ILE A 38 -5.80 16.48 -36.87
CA ILE A 38 -6.16 15.93 -35.56
C ILE A 38 -5.57 14.52 -35.39
N SER A 39 -5.62 13.67 -36.42
CA SER A 39 -5.02 12.32 -36.37
C SER A 39 -3.50 12.37 -36.20
N ILE A 40 -2.83 13.27 -36.89
CA ILE A 40 -1.38 13.46 -36.75
C ILE A 40 -1.03 14.00 -35.37
N LEU A 41 -1.78 14.99 -34.87
CA LEU A 41 -1.62 15.50 -33.50
C LEU A 41 -1.87 14.42 -32.44
N SER A 42 -2.89 13.56 -32.62
CA SER A 42 -3.16 12.45 -31.69
C SER A 42 -2.03 11.40 -31.69
N ILE A 43 -1.42 11.12 -32.86
CA ILE A 43 -0.25 10.25 -32.95
C ILE A 43 0.97 10.89 -32.26
N PHE A 44 1.21 12.20 -32.48
CA PHE A 44 2.29 12.91 -31.78
C PHE A 44 2.12 12.93 -30.27
N VAL A 45 0.90 13.17 -29.77
CA VAL A 45 0.58 13.11 -28.34
C VAL A 45 0.76 11.69 -27.81
N LEU A 46 0.35 10.66 -28.56
CA LEU A 46 0.55 9.26 -28.17
C LEU A 46 2.05 8.91 -28.11
N ILE A 47 2.84 9.27 -29.10
CA ILE A 47 4.30 9.04 -29.10
C ILE A 47 4.97 9.79 -27.94
N PHE A 48 4.55 11.03 -27.70
CA PHE A 48 5.10 11.85 -26.62
C PHE A 48 4.70 11.31 -25.23
N THR A 49 3.46 10.85 -25.05
CA THR A 49 3.02 10.20 -23.81
C THR A 49 3.73 8.88 -23.58
N VAL A 50 3.92 8.05 -24.61
CA VAL A 50 4.68 6.79 -24.53
C VAL A 50 6.16 7.04 -24.21
N SER A 51 6.78 8.06 -24.85
CA SER A 51 8.18 8.42 -24.56
C SER A 51 8.37 9.00 -23.16
N ALA A 52 7.43 9.85 -22.73
CA ALA A 52 7.44 10.39 -21.37
C ALA A 52 7.19 9.31 -20.34
N PHE A 53 6.27 8.38 -20.60
CA PHE A 53 5.99 7.21 -19.77
C PHE A 53 7.20 6.28 -19.68
N GLY A 54 7.94 6.06 -20.80
CA GLY A 54 9.19 5.30 -20.81
C GLY A 54 10.27 5.90 -19.91
N ASN A 55 10.46 7.23 -19.92
CA ASN A 55 11.38 7.93 -19.03
C ASN A 55 10.90 7.93 -17.56
N TYR A 56 9.59 7.82 -17.34
CA TYR A 56 8.98 7.69 -16.01
C TYR A 56 9.25 6.33 -15.38
N MET A 57 9.31 5.26 -16.20
CA MET A 57 9.53 3.87 -15.77
C MET A 57 10.91 3.62 -15.13
N HIS A 58 11.90 4.49 -15.35
CA HIS A 58 13.27 4.32 -14.83
C HIS A 58 13.47 4.87 -13.39
N LYS A 59 12.43 5.45 -12.77
CA LYS A 59 12.57 6.11 -11.46
C LYS A 59 12.19 5.26 -10.26
N PHE A 60 11.75 4.01 -10.48
CA PHE A 60 11.29 3.13 -9.40
C PHE A 60 12.39 2.23 -8.87
N ASN A 61 12.40 2.02 -7.56
CA ASN A 61 13.09 0.90 -6.94
C ASN A 61 12.27 -0.39 -7.17
N THR A 62 12.29 -0.89 -8.41
CA THR A 62 11.60 -2.13 -8.73
C THR A 62 12.37 -3.33 -8.22
N VAL A 63 11.73 -4.12 -7.39
CA VAL A 63 12.26 -5.40 -6.90
C VAL A 63 11.64 -6.54 -7.69
N ASN A 64 12.48 -7.32 -8.37
CA ASN A 64 12.00 -8.50 -9.08
C ASN A 64 11.67 -9.62 -8.09
N ILE A 65 10.45 -10.14 -8.16
CA ILE A 65 9.99 -11.28 -7.36
C ILE A 65 9.65 -12.44 -8.28
N ASN A 66 10.10 -13.63 -7.90
CA ASN A 66 9.69 -14.86 -8.58
C ASN A 66 8.27 -15.26 -8.13
N LYS A 67 7.27 -14.88 -8.93
CA LYS A 67 5.85 -15.16 -8.63
C LYS A 67 5.55 -16.65 -8.47
N GLU A 68 6.23 -17.52 -9.21
CA GLU A 68 6.03 -18.99 -9.11
C GLU A 68 6.53 -19.56 -7.77
N LYS A 69 7.51 -18.91 -7.15
CA LYS A 69 8.03 -19.29 -5.84
C LYS A 69 7.13 -18.77 -4.72
N VAL A 70 6.63 -17.56 -4.87
CA VAL A 70 5.84 -16.86 -3.84
C VAL A 70 4.44 -17.47 -3.69
N ILE A 71 3.81 -17.91 -4.80
CA ILE A 71 2.46 -18.50 -4.78
C ILE A 71 2.59 -20.02 -4.65
N PRO A 72 2.08 -20.65 -3.57
CA PRO A 72 2.13 -22.09 -3.39
C PRO A 72 1.44 -22.83 -4.53
N LYS A 73 2.10 -23.85 -5.09
CA LYS A 73 1.57 -24.65 -6.21
C LYS A 73 0.26 -25.34 -5.90
N ASN A 74 -0.02 -25.65 -4.64
CA ASN A 74 -1.24 -26.33 -4.20
C ASN A 74 -2.49 -25.47 -4.34
N ILE A 75 -2.37 -24.16 -4.38
CA ILE A 75 -3.50 -23.23 -4.57
C ILE A 75 -4.06 -23.35 -5.99
N ASN A 76 -3.21 -23.66 -6.98
CA ASN A 76 -3.62 -23.74 -8.39
C ASN A 76 -4.14 -25.13 -8.82
N SER A 77 -3.93 -26.17 -8.01
CA SER A 77 -4.17 -27.57 -8.44
C SER A 77 -5.52 -28.16 -8.00
N GLN A 78 -6.33 -27.46 -7.22
CA GLN A 78 -7.61 -27.96 -6.69
C GLN A 78 -8.79 -27.02 -6.96
N VAL A 79 -8.78 -26.30 -8.06
CA VAL A 79 -9.93 -25.45 -8.41
C VAL A 79 -11.07 -26.35 -8.91
N ASP A 80 -12.01 -26.64 -8.03
CA ASP A 80 -13.33 -27.16 -8.42
C ASP A 80 -14.21 -25.95 -8.77
N ASN A 81 -14.38 -25.72 -10.08
CA ASN A 81 -15.17 -24.60 -10.59
C ASN A 81 -16.68 -24.72 -10.29
N SER A 82 -17.12 -25.80 -9.62
CA SER A 82 -18.53 -26.05 -9.32
C SER A 82 -19.00 -25.50 -7.97
N ASP A 83 -18.08 -25.15 -7.06
CA ASP A 83 -18.44 -24.64 -5.73
C ASP A 83 -17.83 -23.25 -5.47
N PRO A 84 -18.64 -22.18 -5.54
CA PRO A 84 -18.18 -20.80 -5.28
C PRO A 84 -17.79 -20.55 -3.82
N VAL A 85 -18.11 -21.45 -2.89
CA VAL A 85 -17.87 -21.28 -1.44
C VAL A 85 -16.48 -21.79 -1.04
N GLN A 86 -15.77 -22.50 -1.91
CA GLN A 86 -14.42 -22.97 -1.59
C GLN A 86 -13.43 -21.80 -1.48
N PRO A 87 -12.55 -21.78 -0.46
CA PRO A 87 -11.56 -20.69 -0.24
C PRO A 87 -10.72 -20.37 -1.48
N GLN A 88 -10.40 -21.36 -2.30
CA GLN A 88 -9.60 -21.21 -3.51
C GLN A 88 -10.33 -20.44 -4.63
N ASN A 89 -11.65 -20.58 -4.74
CA ASN A 89 -12.44 -19.85 -5.72
C ASN A 89 -12.60 -18.37 -5.32
N ARG A 90 -12.68 -18.07 -4.02
CA ARG A 90 -12.70 -16.70 -3.49
C ARG A 90 -11.42 -15.96 -3.83
N MET A 91 -10.24 -16.60 -3.77
CA MET A 91 -8.95 -16.00 -4.08
C MET A 91 -8.76 -15.63 -5.56
N GLN A 92 -9.58 -16.17 -6.47
CA GLN A 92 -9.56 -15.85 -7.90
C GLN A 92 -10.52 -14.73 -8.30
N ASN A 93 -11.16 -14.08 -7.33
CA ASN A 93 -12.04 -12.95 -7.60
C ASN A 93 -11.23 -11.80 -8.23
N LYS A 94 -11.52 -11.49 -9.51
CA LYS A 94 -10.84 -10.44 -10.28
C LYS A 94 -11.07 -9.02 -9.75
N TYR A 95 -12.08 -8.85 -8.90
CA TYR A 95 -12.42 -7.58 -8.29
C TYR A 95 -11.66 -7.33 -6.97
N ILE A 96 -10.99 -8.37 -6.45
CA ILE A 96 -10.21 -8.29 -5.20
C ILE A 96 -8.73 -8.30 -5.54
N LYS A 97 -8.02 -7.24 -5.10
CA LYS A 97 -6.56 -7.12 -5.21
C LYS A 97 -5.96 -7.06 -3.82
N ASN A 98 -5.04 -7.98 -3.54
CA ASN A 98 -4.30 -8.02 -2.27
C ASN A 98 -2.86 -7.57 -2.48
N ILE A 99 -2.42 -6.59 -1.67
CA ILE A 99 -1.07 -6.02 -1.71
C ILE A 99 -0.50 -6.05 -0.29
N ALA A 100 0.69 -6.63 -0.12
CA ALA A 100 1.37 -6.57 1.17
C ALA A 100 2.02 -5.19 1.34
N LEU A 101 1.71 -4.51 2.45
CA LEU A 101 2.32 -3.25 2.86
C LEU A 101 3.26 -3.55 4.03
N LEU A 102 4.56 -3.27 3.85
CA LEU A 102 5.60 -3.66 4.78
C LEU A 102 6.34 -2.42 5.30
N GLY A 103 6.31 -2.21 6.61
CA GLY A 103 7.12 -1.21 7.30
C GLY A 103 8.40 -1.85 7.84
N ILE A 104 9.56 -1.42 7.34
CA ILE A 104 10.85 -2.05 7.64
C ILE A 104 11.59 -1.25 8.71
N ASP A 105 11.97 -1.93 9.79
CA ASP A 105 12.80 -1.38 10.87
C ASP A 105 14.28 -1.37 10.41
N SER A 106 14.57 -0.48 9.46
CA SER A 106 15.93 -0.26 8.95
C SER A 106 16.14 1.19 8.55
N GLY A 107 17.41 1.57 8.45
CA GLY A 107 17.84 2.80 7.79
C GLY A 107 17.81 2.68 6.26
N ASP A 108 18.75 3.35 5.60
CA ASP A 108 18.82 3.40 4.12
C ASP A 108 19.25 2.08 3.47
N ASP A 109 19.77 1.12 4.24
CA ASP A 109 20.29 -0.17 3.75
C ASP A 109 19.22 -1.23 3.49
N ASN A 110 17.97 -0.97 3.85
CA ASN A 110 16.82 -1.89 3.74
C ASN A 110 17.05 -3.29 4.38
N VAL A 111 18.06 -3.41 5.26
CA VAL A 111 18.33 -4.63 6.02
C VAL A 111 17.67 -4.51 7.38
N GLY A 112 16.51 -5.13 7.56
CA GLY A 112 15.76 -5.03 8.81
C GLY A 112 14.60 -6.02 8.87
N ARG A 113 13.80 -5.92 9.91
CA ARG A 113 12.60 -6.73 10.10
C ARG A 113 11.37 -5.96 9.63
N SER A 114 10.37 -6.66 9.12
CA SER A 114 9.06 -6.06 8.82
C SER A 114 8.26 -5.91 10.13
N ASP A 115 8.49 -4.83 10.85
CA ASP A 115 7.81 -4.57 12.13
C ASP A 115 6.37 -4.06 11.96
N CYS A 116 5.98 -3.69 10.74
CA CYS A 116 4.61 -3.47 10.32
C CYS A 116 4.32 -4.38 9.12
N ILE A 117 3.31 -5.23 9.23
CA ILE A 117 2.87 -6.14 8.17
C ILE A 117 1.37 -5.96 8.01
N LEU A 118 0.95 -5.42 6.86
CA LEU A 118 -0.45 -5.18 6.52
C LEU A 118 -0.74 -5.83 5.17
N ILE A 119 -1.96 -6.34 5.01
CA ILE A 119 -2.49 -6.72 3.71
C ILE A 119 -3.58 -5.72 3.37
N ALA A 120 -3.35 -4.91 2.35
CA ALA A 120 -4.36 -4.03 1.80
C ALA A 120 -5.15 -4.80 0.73
N THR A 121 -6.42 -5.00 0.99
CA THR A 121 -7.37 -5.61 0.07
C THR A 121 -8.22 -4.52 -0.55
N ILE A 122 -8.15 -4.37 -1.87
CA ILE A 122 -8.95 -3.44 -2.65
C ILE A 122 -10.06 -4.23 -3.31
N ASP A 123 -11.28 -4.02 -2.86
CA ASP A 123 -12.50 -4.62 -3.38
C ASP A 123 -13.20 -3.59 -4.28
N THR A 124 -13.00 -3.74 -5.58
CA THR A 124 -13.55 -2.82 -6.58
C THR A 124 -15.04 -3.08 -6.88
N GLU A 125 -15.56 -4.24 -6.50
CA GLU A 125 -16.98 -4.57 -6.66
C GLU A 125 -17.84 -3.86 -5.61
N HIS A 126 -17.35 -3.79 -4.35
CA HIS A 126 -18.09 -3.21 -3.24
C HIS A 126 -17.57 -1.84 -2.80
N ASN A 127 -16.58 -1.27 -3.51
CA ASN A 127 -15.93 0.00 -3.17
C ASN A 127 -15.39 0.02 -1.72
N LYS A 128 -14.72 -1.06 -1.32
CA LYS A 128 -14.16 -1.23 0.02
C LYS A 128 -12.64 -1.33 -0.01
N ILE A 129 -12.01 -0.80 1.02
CA ILE A 129 -10.60 -1.09 1.34
C ILE A 129 -10.59 -1.80 2.68
N LYS A 130 -9.98 -2.97 2.73
CA LYS A 130 -9.84 -3.75 3.96
C LYS A 130 -8.36 -3.84 4.34
N LEU A 131 -8.02 -3.57 5.59
CA LEU A 131 -6.66 -3.62 6.11
C LEU A 131 -6.56 -4.76 7.12
N SER A 132 -5.84 -5.82 6.75
CA SER A 132 -5.53 -6.94 7.63
C SER A 132 -4.14 -6.74 8.25
N SER A 133 -4.07 -6.40 9.54
CA SER A 133 -2.80 -6.32 10.28
C SER A 133 -2.35 -7.69 10.74
N ILE A 134 -1.12 -8.06 10.42
CA ILE A 134 -0.51 -9.29 10.89
C ILE A 134 0.40 -8.98 12.08
N ILE A 135 0.19 -9.68 13.20
CA ILE A 135 1.02 -9.52 14.39
C ILE A 135 2.45 -9.98 14.07
N ARG A 136 3.42 -9.10 14.19
CA ARG A 136 4.82 -9.33 13.82
C ARG A 136 5.51 -10.48 14.55
N ASP A 137 5.06 -10.77 15.77
CA ASP A 137 5.60 -11.85 16.62
C ASP A 137 4.89 -13.19 16.41
N SER A 138 3.97 -13.29 15.42
CA SER A 138 3.28 -14.53 15.04
C SER A 138 4.27 -15.65 14.75
N TYR A 139 4.06 -16.81 15.39
CA TYR A 139 4.92 -17.98 15.28
C TYR A 139 4.55 -18.82 14.09
N VAL A 140 5.27 -18.63 12.99
CA VAL A 140 4.95 -19.18 11.67
C VAL A 140 6.11 -19.97 11.09
N THR A 141 5.81 -20.83 10.13
CA THR A 141 6.83 -21.53 9.33
C THR A 141 7.46 -20.57 8.33
N ILE A 142 8.80 -20.42 8.38
CA ILE A 142 9.55 -19.65 7.39
C ILE A 142 10.19 -20.63 6.39
N PRO A 143 9.72 -20.68 5.12
CA PRO A 143 10.07 -21.73 4.17
C PRO A 143 11.57 -21.95 3.99
N SER A 144 12.34 -20.88 3.78
CA SER A 144 13.79 -20.95 3.52
C SER A 144 14.60 -21.45 4.72
N LYS A 145 14.04 -21.40 5.91
CA LYS A 145 14.72 -21.81 7.16
C LYS A 145 14.26 -23.18 7.63
N ASN A 146 13.19 -23.72 7.04
CA ASN A 146 12.56 -24.99 7.43
C ASN A 146 12.32 -25.08 8.96
N LYS A 147 11.95 -23.95 9.57
CA LYS A 147 11.67 -23.83 11.00
C LYS A 147 10.61 -22.76 11.23
N LYS A 148 9.92 -22.85 12.38
CA LYS A 148 9.05 -21.78 12.85
C LYS A 148 9.87 -20.66 13.52
N ASP A 149 9.49 -19.42 13.26
CA ASP A 149 10.05 -18.22 13.86
C ASP A 149 9.01 -17.09 13.83
N LYS A 150 9.36 -15.90 14.32
CA LYS A 150 8.52 -14.70 14.16
C LYS A 150 8.37 -14.33 12.69
N ILE A 151 7.17 -14.00 12.27
CA ILE A 151 6.89 -13.66 10.88
C ILE A 151 7.71 -12.47 10.38
N ASN A 152 7.96 -11.47 11.23
CA ASN A 152 8.76 -10.29 10.85
C ASN A 152 10.23 -10.61 10.54
N HIS A 153 10.75 -11.77 10.98
CA HIS A 153 12.08 -12.22 10.64
C HIS A 153 12.21 -12.68 9.18
N ALA A 154 11.09 -12.99 8.51
CA ALA A 154 11.09 -13.40 7.10
C ALA A 154 11.74 -12.33 6.21
N TYR A 155 11.45 -11.05 6.47
CA TYR A 155 12.05 -9.95 5.70
C TYR A 155 13.57 -9.86 5.92
N ALA A 156 14.03 -9.95 7.15
CA ALA A 156 15.46 -9.94 7.47
C ALA A 156 16.22 -11.14 6.87
N PHE A 157 15.54 -12.28 6.66
CA PHE A 157 16.16 -13.49 6.12
C PHE A 157 16.17 -13.57 4.60
N GLY A 158 15.24 -12.95 3.90
CA GLY A 158 15.08 -13.08 2.45
C GLY A 158 14.26 -11.99 1.79
N GLY A 159 14.14 -10.82 2.44
CA GLY A 159 13.48 -9.64 1.89
C GLY A 159 11.99 -9.84 1.62
N PRO A 160 11.44 -9.05 0.71
CA PRO A 160 10.01 -9.09 0.42
C PRO A 160 9.56 -10.43 -0.19
N GLU A 161 10.39 -11.10 -1.01
CA GLU A 161 10.05 -12.39 -1.61
C GLU A 161 9.76 -13.44 -0.54
N LEU A 162 10.66 -13.62 0.42
CA LEU A 162 10.46 -14.58 1.49
C LEU A 162 9.31 -14.18 2.43
N THR A 163 9.08 -12.88 2.61
CA THR A 163 7.94 -12.39 3.40
C THR A 163 6.62 -12.79 2.74
N LEU A 164 6.47 -12.56 1.44
CA LEU A 164 5.27 -12.97 0.69
C LEU A 164 5.09 -14.50 0.69
N GLU A 165 6.16 -15.26 0.47
CA GLU A 165 6.14 -16.73 0.56
C GLU A 165 5.66 -17.20 1.94
N THR A 166 6.16 -16.55 3.01
CA THR A 166 5.78 -16.85 4.39
C THR A 166 4.31 -16.52 4.67
N LEU A 167 3.82 -15.35 4.22
CA LEU A 167 2.41 -14.96 4.35
C LEU A 167 1.50 -15.94 3.63
N ASN A 168 1.80 -16.25 2.37
CA ASN A 168 1.00 -17.14 1.56
C ASN A 168 0.95 -18.58 2.12
N LEU A 169 2.09 -19.08 2.61
CA LEU A 169 2.15 -20.42 3.20
C LEU A 169 1.31 -20.54 4.47
N ASN A 170 1.46 -19.59 5.41
CA ASN A 170 0.85 -19.73 6.75
C ASN A 170 -0.59 -19.25 6.84
N PHE A 171 -1.04 -18.40 5.92
CA PHE A 171 -2.41 -17.89 5.90
C PHE A 171 -3.21 -18.31 4.65
N ASN A 172 -2.66 -19.24 3.87
CA ASN A 172 -3.27 -19.75 2.65
C ASN A 172 -3.72 -18.64 1.70
N LEU A 173 -2.81 -17.69 1.41
CA LEU A 173 -3.05 -16.53 0.55
C LEU A 173 -2.32 -16.67 -0.79
N ASN A 174 -2.64 -15.77 -1.74
CA ASN A 174 -2.02 -15.72 -3.07
C ASN A 174 -1.42 -14.33 -3.39
N ILE A 175 -0.89 -13.65 -2.40
CA ILE A 175 -0.31 -12.31 -2.53
C ILE A 175 0.98 -12.38 -3.32
N SER A 176 1.06 -11.64 -4.43
CA SER A 176 2.27 -11.54 -5.25
C SER A 176 2.80 -10.11 -5.41
N GLN A 177 2.10 -9.15 -4.84
CA GLN A 177 2.42 -7.72 -4.93
C GLN A 177 2.72 -7.16 -3.54
N PHE A 178 3.69 -6.25 -3.47
CA PHE A 178 4.03 -5.59 -2.23
C PHE A 178 4.45 -4.13 -2.45
N VAL A 179 4.39 -3.36 -1.37
CA VAL A 179 5.04 -2.06 -1.19
C VAL A 179 5.74 -2.10 0.15
N SER A 180 7.02 -1.75 0.19
CA SER A 180 7.75 -1.60 1.45
C SER A 180 8.33 -0.21 1.61
N VAL A 181 8.34 0.26 2.86
CA VAL A 181 8.86 1.57 3.27
C VAL A 181 9.72 1.38 4.51
N ASN A 182 10.89 1.97 4.53
CA ASN A 182 11.76 1.97 5.71
C ASN A 182 11.58 3.23 6.57
N PHE A 183 12.18 3.25 7.75
CA PHE A 183 12.07 4.36 8.70
C PHE A 183 12.71 5.66 8.22
N ALA A 184 13.65 5.62 7.29
CA ALA A 184 14.26 6.83 6.72
C ALA A 184 13.38 7.47 5.63
N SER A 185 12.66 6.65 4.88
CA SER A 185 11.79 7.07 3.78
C SER A 185 10.39 7.48 4.24
N PHE A 186 9.83 6.82 5.26
CA PHE A 186 8.47 7.06 5.73
C PHE A 186 8.22 8.52 6.13
N PRO A 187 9.05 9.19 6.96
CA PRO A 187 8.86 10.60 7.27
C PRO A 187 8.83 11.49 6.02
N LYS A 188 9.72 11.23 5.07
CA LYS A 188 9.81 11.99 3.82
C LYS A 188 8.52 11.86 2.97
N ILE A 189 7.88 10.69 2.99
CA ILE A 189 6.59 10.46 2.33
C ILE A 189 5.52 11.36 2.96
N ILE A 190 5.41 11.33 4.29
CA ILE A 190 4.41 12.10 5.03
C ILE A 190 4.61 13.61 4.82
N ASP A 191 5.84 14.09 4.88
CA ASP A 191 6.14 15.51 4.63
C ASP A 191 5.76 15.95 3.21
N LYS A 192 6.00 15.10 2.22
CA LYS A 192 5.64 15.37 0.82
C LYS A 192 4.13 15.48 0.56
N ILE A 193 3.32 14.77 1.33
CA ILE A 193 1.85 14.87 1.25
C ILE A 193 1.29 15.97 2.17
N GLY A 194 2.15 16.71 2.87
CA GLY A 194 1.77 17.87 3.70
C GLY A 194 1.39 17.53 5.13
N GLY A 195 1.91 16.43 5.68
CA GLY A 195 1.62 15.97 7.03
C GLY A 195 0.29 15.22 7.15
N LEU A 196 0.03 14.67 8.32
CA LEU A 196 -1.20 13.94 8.65
C LEU A 196 -1.95 14.64 9.78
N THR A 197 -3.26 14.45 9.86
CA THR A 197 -4.06 14.91 11.01
C THR A 197 -4.24 13.74 11.96
N ILE A 198 -3.60 13.79 13.14
CA ILE A 198 -3.68 12.74 14.15
C ILE A 198 -4.24 13.30 15.45
N ASP A 199 -5.18 12.57 16.05
CA ASP A 199 -5.75 12.87 17.36
C ASP A 199 -4.86 12.25 18.45
N ILE A 200 -4.01 13.08 19.06
CA ILE A 200 -3.05 12.66 20.10
C ILE A 200 -3.76 12.59 21.46
N LYS A 201 -3.73 11.43 22.08
CA LYS A 201 -4.31 11.20 23.42
C LYS A 201 -3.32 11.54 24.54
N GLU A 202 -3.86 11.74 25.74
CA GLU A 202 -3.07 12.12 26.92
C GLU A 202 -1.99 11.07 27.29
N ASP A 203 -2.34 9.80 27.20
CA ASP A 203 -1.40 8.70 27.46
C ASP A 203 -0.32 8.56 26.38
N GLU A 204 -0.61 8.99 25.16
CA GLU A 204 0.34 9.01 24.02
C GLU A 204 1.31 10.18 24.11
N LEU A 205 0.80 11.38 24.51
CA LEU A 205 1.61 12.57 24.68
C LEU A 205 2.78 12.34 25.63
N LYS A 206 2.59 11.53 26.64
CA LYS A 206 3.61 11.15 27.62
C LYS A 206 4.84 10.47 26.98
N TYR A 207 4.66 9.77 25.87
CA TYR A 207 5.71 8.95 25.26
C TYR A 207 6.20 9.47 23.92
N ILE A 208 5.35 10.15 23.14
CA ILE A 208 5.61 10.49 21.75
C ILE A 208 6.90 11.30 21.58
N ASN A 209 7.16 12.25 22.49
CA ASN A 209 8.32 13.14 22.39
C ASN A 209 9.66 12.40 22.60
N ASN A 210 9.68 11.33 23.40
CA ASN A 210 10.88 10.49 23.49
C ASN A 210 11.20 9.83 22.14
N TYR A 211 10.18 9.33 21.42
CA TYR A 211 10.36 8.78 20.08
C TYR A 211 10.73 9.83 19.03
N ILE A 212 10.18 11.06 19.13
CA ILE A 212 10.57 12.19 18.25
C ILE A 212 12.04 12.50 18.44
N ASN A 213 12.49 12.64 19.70
CA ASN A 213 13.88 12.96 20.03
C ASN A 213 14.85 11.85 19.56
N ASP A 214 14.50 10.58 19.75
CA ASP A 214 15.28 9.45 19.24
C ASP A 214 15.39 9.47 17.72
N LEU A 215 14.28 9.74 17.01
CA LEU A 215 14.25 9.82 15.57
C LEU A 215 15.01 11.04 15.04
N ASN A 216 14.89 12.18 15.68
CA ASN A 216 15.67 13.38 15.34
C ASN A 216 17.17 13.10 15.41
N ALA A 217 17.62 12.46 16.50
CA ALA A 217 19.02 12.10 16.67
C ALA A 217 19.51 11.08 15.64
N HIS A 218 18.67 10.07 15.32
CA HIS A 218 19.03 8.99 14.39
C HIS A 218 19.01 9.43 12.92
N ASN A 219 18.01 10.22 12.52
CA ASN A 219 17.80 10.63 11.13
C ASN A 219 18.38 12.03 10.83
N ASN A 220 19.01 12.68 11.82
CA ASN A 220 19.52 14.05 11.72
C ASN A 220 18.42 15.05 11.28
N THR A 221 17.23 14.92 11.89
CA THR A 221 16.07 15.80 11.70
C THR A 221 15.87 16.71 12.91
N SER A 222 14.92 17.64 12.83
CA SER A 222 14.65 18.63 13.88
C SER A 222 13.15 18.89 14.07
N SER A 223 12.35 17.81 14.03
CA SER A 223 10.92 17.91 14.35
C SER A 223 10.70 18.38 15.78
N SER A 224 9.72 19.26 15.96
CA SER A 224 9.37 19.82 17.27
C SER A 224 8.62 18.81 18.14
N ASP A 225 8.72 18.99 19.45
CA ASP A 225 7.89 18.25 20.40
C ASP A 225 6.40 18.56 20.21
N ILE A 226 5.56 17.56 20.45
CA ILE A 226 4.11 17.72 20.55
C ILE A 226 3.80 18.13 21.98
N THR A 227 3.09 19.25 22.15
CA THR A 227 2.80 19.83 23.49
C THR A 227 1.33 19.80 23.87
N GLN A 228 0.45 19.40 22.96
CA GLN A 228 -1.00 19.40 23.17
C GLN A 228 -1.61 18.09 22.71
N THR A 229 -2.71 17.71 23.35
CA THR A 229 -3.58 16.61 22.94
C THR A 229 -4.62 17.08 21.94
N GLY A 230 -5.32 16.14 21.32
CA GLY A 230 -6.37 16.41 20.34
C GLY A 230 -5.88 16.38 18.88
N PRO A 231 -6.81 16.59 17.95
CA PRO A 231 -6.52 16.57 16.52
C PRO A 231 -5.55 17.68 16.12
N GLN A 232 -4.44 17.32 15.52
CA GLN A 232 -3.42 18.27 15.07
C GLN A 232 -2.65 17.72 13.86
N THR A 233 -2.08 18.63 13.07
CA THR A 233 -1.22 18.24 11.96
C THR A 233 0.14 17.86 12.50
N VAL A 234 0.59 16.64 12.16
CA VAL A 234 1.91 16.11 12.50
C VAL A 234 2.77 15.99 11.25
N ASP A 235 4.07 16.25 11.39
CA ASP A 235 5.06 16.01 10.34
C ASP A 235 5.44 14.51 10.25
N GLY A 236 6.33 14.17 9.31
CA GLY A 236 6.70 12.78 9.07
C GLY A 236 7.42 12.12 10.25
N THR A 237 8.30 12.85 10.95
CA THR A 237 9.00 12.36 12.15
C THR A 237 8.01 12.12 13.30
N GLN A 238 7.09 13.06 13.51
CA GLN A 238 6.03 12.95 14.52
C GLN A 238 5.06 11.79 14.22
N ALA A 239 4.68 11.62 12.95
CA ALA A 239 3.83 10.49 12.52
C ALA A 239 4.52 9.13 12.73
N LEU A 240 5.82 9.04 12.41
CA LEU A 240 6.60 7.83 12.69
C LEU A 240 6.74 7.57 14.18
N ALA A 241 6.99 8.62 14.97
CA ALA A 241 7.05 8.53 16.43
C ALA A 241 5.73 7.99 17.01
N TYR A 242 4.59 8.53 16.56
CA TYR A 242 3.26 8.06 16.94
C TYR A 242 3.06 6.57 16.63
N ALA A 243 3.39 6.14 15.41
CA ALA A 243 3.27 4.75 14.98
C ALA A 243 4.19 3.77 15.75
N ARG A 244 5.17 4.28 16.51
CA ARG A 244 6.14 3.47 17.28
C ARG A 244 5.81 3.36 18.76
N ILE A 245 4.86 4.14 19.30
CA ILE A 245 4.50 4.10 20.74
C ILE A 245 4.09 2.68 21.15
N ARG A 246 4.69 2.18 22.25
CA ARG A 246 4.44 0.83 22.78
C ARG A 246 4.06 0.81 24.27
N TYR A 247 4.31 1.89 25.00
CA TYR A 247 4.23 1.92 26.45
C TYR A 247 2.88 2.41 26.99
N THR A 248 1.85 2.46 26.15
CA THR A 248 0.46 2.65 26.57
C THR A 248 -0.16 1.31 26.94
N ASP A 249 -1.30 1.33 27.64
CA ASP A 249 -2.08 0.13 27.93
C ASP A 249 -2.44 -0.60 26.64
N GLY A 250 -2.16 -1.92 26.57
CA GLY A 250 -2.33 -2.72 25.33
C GLY A 250 -1.07 -2.95 24.49
N GLY A 251 0.04 -2.24 24.76
CA GLY A 251 1.38 -2.54 24.24
C GLY A 251 1.47 -2.64 22.71
N ASP A 252 1.88 -3.79 22.19
CA ASP A 252 2.10 -4.02 20.75
C ASP A 252 0.80 -4.00 19.93
N PHE A 253 -0.33 -4.29 20.55
CA PHE A 253 -1.64 -4.21 19.90
C PHE A 253 -2.04 -2.76 19.60
N GLU A 254 -1.84 -1.87 20.57
CA GLU A 254 -2.08 -0.45 20.40
C GLU A 254 -1.11 0.16 19.36
N ARG A 255 0.13 -0.33 19.31
CA ARG A 255 1.06 0.07 18.24
C ARG A 255 0.52 -0.31 16.86
N SER A 256 0.03 -1.54 16.69
CA SER A 256 -0.57 -1.97 15.42
C SER A 256 -1.81 -1.14 15.05
N HIS A 257 -2.60 -0.74 16.06
CA HIS A 257 -3.74 0.16 15.84
C HIS A 257 -3.27 1.55 15.37
N ARG A 258 -2.24 2.14 16.00
CA ARG A 258 -1.67 3.44 15.57
C ARG A 258 -1.10 3.38 14.15
N GLN A 259 -0.48 2.28 13.77
CA GLN A 259 0.00 2.09 12.40
C GLN A 259 -1.14 2.13 11.38
N ARG A 260 -2.31 1.54 11.71
CA ARG A 260 -3.49 1.61 10.85
C ARG A 260 -4.08 3.02 10.79
N ILE A 261 -4.16 3.73 11.93
CA ILE A 261 -4.59 5.15 11.97
C ILE A 261 -3.73 5.99 11.00
N VAL A 262 -2.40 5.83 11.08
CA VAL A 262 -1.48 6.56 10.20
C VAL A 262 -1.73 6.21 8.74
N LEU A 263 -1.94 4.95 8.40
CA LEU A 263 -2.20 4.52 7.03
C LEU A 263 -3.56 5.04 6.52
N ASP A 264 -4.60 5.01 7.36
CA ASP A 264 -5.92 5.59 7.05
C ASP A 264 -5.81 7.08 6.70
N GLU A 265 -5.07 7.84 7.50
CA GLU A 265 -4.82 9.26 7.24
C GLU A 265 -4.01 9.50 5.96
N VAL A 266 -3.05 8.63 5.63
CA VAL A 266 -2.34 8.68 4.34
C VAL A 266 -3.33 8.47 3.18
N PHE A 267 -4.21 7.47 3.26
CA PHE A 267 -5.22 7.24 2.22
C PHE A 267 -6.19 8.43 2.09
N LYS A 268 -6.64 9.02 3.20
CA LYS A 268 -7.48 10.23 3.18
C LYS A 268 -6.77 11.38 2.48
N LYS A 269 -5.52 11.63 2.84
CA LYS A 269 -4.69 12.68 2.20
C LYS A 269 -4.50 12.45 0.71
N LEU A 270 -4.21 11.22 0.30
CA LEU A 270 -4.07 10.89 -1.11
C LEU A 270 -5.39 11.10 -1.86
N LYS A 271 -6.53 10.72 -1.28
CA LYS A 271 -7.85 10.93 -1.89
C LYS A 271 -8.19 12.42 -2.06
N GLU A 272 -7.78 13.26 -1.12
CA GLU A 272 -8.00 14.72 -1.18
C GLU A 272 -7.17 15.42 -2.26
N LEU A 273 -6.11 14.76 -2.77
CA LEU A 273 -5.30 15.33 -3.83
C LEU A 273 -6.12 15.48 -5.11
N PRO A 274 -6.11 16.65 -5.77
CA PRO A 274 -6.67 16.80 -7.10
C PRO A 274 -6.03 15.79 -8.07
N ILE A 275 -6.83 15.14 -8.91
CA ILE A 275 -6.36 14.10 -9.85
C ILE A 275 -5.19 14.58 -10.71
N LEU A 276 -5.13 15.86 -11.04
CA LEU A 276 -4.03 16.50 -11.78
C LEU A 276 -2.72 16.55 -11.01
N LYS A 277 -2.75 16.34 -9.68
CA LYS A 277 -1.58 16.29 -8.81
C LYS A 277 -1.03 14.88 -8.59
N TYR A 278 -1.76 13.84 -8.98
CA TYR A 278 -1.32 12.44 -8.81
C TYR A 278 0.03 12.15 -9.47
N PRO A 279 0.32 12.61 -10.70
CA PRO A 279 1.62 12.36 -11.31
C PRO A 279 2.78 12.96 -10.53
N ASP A 280 2.62 14.18 -10.00
CA ASP A 280 3.67 14.84 -9.20
C ASP A 280 3.86 14.13 -7.86
N ALA A 281 2.77 13.74 -7.22
CA ALA A 281 2.81 12.95 -5.99
C ALA A 281 3.53 11.62 -6.25
N LEU A 282 3.15 10.87 -7.27
CA LEU A 282 3.81 9.61 -7.63
C LEU A 282 5.30 9.82 -7.94
N ASP A 283 5.65 10.82 -8.75
CA ASP A 283 7.05 11.11 -9.10
C ASP A 283 7.92 11.41 -7.86
N SER A 284 7.33 12.01 -6.85
CA SER A 284 8.02 12.35 -5.61
C SER A 284 8.04 11.23 -4.58
N LEU A 285 7.02 10.35 -4.56
CA LEU A 285 6.85 9.32 -3.54
C LEU A 285 7.47 7.98 -3.94
N LEU A 286 7.37 7.61 -5.21
CA LEU A 286 7.84 6.30 -5.69
C LEU A 286 9.34 6.02 -5.48
N PRO A 287 10.27 7.00 -5.55
CA PRO A 287 11.66 6.76 -5.18
C PRO A 287 11.88 6.43 -3.69
N LEU A 288 10.87 6.63 -2.84
CA LEU A 288 10.93 6.40 -1.40
C LEU A 288 10.35 5.05 -0.98
N VAL A 289 9.86 4.25 -1.92
CA VAL A 289 9.28 2.93 -1.68
C VAL A 289 9.96 1.87 -2.54
N ASP A 290 10.04 0.64 -2.03
CA ASP A 290 10.39 -0.51 -2.84
C ASP A 290 9.13 -1.29 -3.17
N THR A 291 8.96 -1.70 -4.43
CA THR A 291 7.77 -2.42 -4.89
C THR A 291 8.07 -3.27 -6.11
N ASN A 292 7.26 -4.29 -6.35
CA ASN A 292 7.22 -5.02 -7.60
C ASN A 292 6.01 -4.67 -8.49
N LEU A 293 5.24 -3.65 -8.07
CA LEU A 293 4.17 -3.11 -8.89
C LEU A 293 4.76 -2.37 -10.09
N SER A 294 4.24 -2.62 -11.26
CA SER A 294 4.53 -1.82 -12.44
C SER A 294 3.83 -0.46 -12.38
N SER A 295 4.32 0.52 -13.10
CA SER A 295 3.69 1.84 -13.17
C SER A 295 2.25 1.79 -13.69
N SER A 296 1.93 0.86 -14.58
CA SER A 296 0.57 0.65 -15.08
C SER A 296 -0.34 0.08 -13.98
N GLU A 297 0.16 -0.82 -13.15
CA GLU A 297 -0.58 -1.35 -12.00
C GLU A 297 -0.82 -0.25 -10.95
N ILE A 298 0.19 0.55 -10.63
CA ILE A 298 0.05 1.69 -9.71
C ILE A 298 -0.98 2.69 -10.24
N LEU A 299 -0.90 3.05 -11.52
CA LEU A 299 -1.88 3.94 -12.13
C LEU A 299 -3.30 3.36 -12.10
N SER A 300 -3.45 2.06 -12.39
CA SER A 300 -4.74 1.37 -12.26
C SER A 300 -5.29 1.44 -10.85
N LEU A 301 -4.45 1.19 -9.83
CA LEU A 301 -4.85 1.30 -8.42
C LEU A 301 -5.28 2.73 -8.06
N CYS A 302 -4.55 3.73 -8.51
CA CYS A 302 -4.95 5.13 -8.30
C CYS A 302 -6.32 5.44 -8.94
N LEU A 303 -6.56 4.96 -10.15
CA LEU A 303 -7.84 5.15 -10.85
C LEU A 303 -8.99 4.40 -10.15
N ASP A 304 -8.75 3.15 -9.72
CA ASP A 304 -9.73 2.38 -8.95
C ASP A 304 -10.12 3.15 -7.68
N LEU A 305 -9.13 3.64 -6.92
CA LEU A 305 -9.38 4.40 -5.68
C LEU A 305 -10.11 5.73 -5.91
N THR A 306 -9.85 6.42 -7.03
CA THR A 306 -10.55 7.66 -7.35
C THR A 306 -11.98 7.44 -7.82
N SER A 307 -12.31 6.23 -8.30
CA SER A 307 -13.66 5.87 -8.72
C SER A 307 -14.61 5.61 -7.54
N PHE A 308 -14.06 5.43 -6.34
CA PHE A 308 -14.85 5.19 -5.13
C PHE A 308 -15.41 6.51 -4.60
N ASP A 309 -16.70 6.76 -4.77
CA ASP A 309 -17.37 8.00 -4.28
C ASP A 309 -17.21 8.16 -2.76
N ASN A 310 -17.40 7.06 -2.01
CA ASN A 310 -17.14 6.95 -0.57
C ASN A 310 -16.61 5.56 -0.28
N PHE A 311 -15.29 5.41 -0.06
CA PHE A 311 -14.78 4.15 0.43
C PHE A 311 -14.72 4.15 1.97
N ASN A 312 -15.12 3.02 2.53
CA ASN A 312 -14.90 2.74 3.94
C ASN A 312 -13.62 1.92 4.06
N ILE A 313 -12.72 2.37 4.92
CA ILE A 313 -11.59 1.54 5.34
C ILE A 313 -12.08 0.69 6.51
N ILE A 314 -12.02 -0.62 6.35
CA ILE A 314 -12.37 -1.60 7.37
C ILE A 314 -11.09 -2.26 7.83
N GLU A 315 -10.92 -2.37 9.13
CA GLU A 315 -9.67 -2.83 9.72
C GLU A 315 -9.88 -4.05 10.60
N GLU A 316 -8.97 -5.00 10.47
CA GLU A 316 -8.92 -6.18 11.32
C GLU A 316 -7.48 -6.56 11.64
N ARG A 317 -7.28 -7.27 12.76
CA ARG A 317 -5.99 -7.76 13.19
C ARG A 317 -6.01 -9.28 13.28
N PHE A 318 -4.94 -9.91 12.81
CA PHE A 318 -4.76 -11.34 12.82
C PHE A 318 -3.40 -11.73 13.40
N PRO A 319 -3.33 -12.84 14.16
CA PRO A 319 -4.48 -13.62 14.70
C PRO A 319 -5.38 -12.81 15.64
N LYS A 320 -6.61 -13.29 15.87
CA LYS A 320 -7.52 -12.74 16.87
C LYS A 320 -7.08 -13.18 18.28
N ASP A 321 -7.43 -12.40 19.31
CA ASP A 321 -7.03 -12.70 20.68
C ASP A 321 -7.61 -14.02 21.21
N GLU A 322 -8.84 -14.34 20.81
CA GLU A 322 -9.50 -15.58 21.17
C GLU A 322 -8.85 -16.83 20.55
N ASP A 323 -8.09 -16.67 19.46
CA ASP A 323 -7.45 -17.76 18.74
C ASP A 323 -5.94 -17.84 19.01
N ALA A 324 -5.40 -16.97 19.87
CA ALA A 324 -3.95 -16.85 20.03
C ALA A 324 -3.54 -16.48 21.46
N GLU A 325 -2.31 -16.83 21.80
CA GLU A 325 -1.70 -16.53 23.11
C GLU A 325 -0.21 -16.23 23.00
N GLY A 326 0.29 -15.39 23.89
CA GLY A 326 1.73 -15.16 24.02
C GLY A 326 2.41 -16.33 24.73
N LYS A 327 3.44 -16.92 24.10
CA LYS A 327 4.25 -18.01 24.70
C LYS A 327 5.74 -17.69 24.67
N SER A 328 6.44 -18.07 25.74
CA SER A 328 7.91 -18.09 25.74
C SER A 328 8.40 -19.48 25.31
N ILE A 329 9.08 -19.56 24.17
CA ILE A 329 9.68 -20.79 23.66
C ILE A 329 11.20 -20.60 23.65
N ASN A 330 11.93 -21.39 24.44
CA ASN A 330 13.37 -21.26 24.62
C ASN A 330 13.82 -19.84 25.03
N GLY A 331 13.04 -19.16 25.86
CA GLY A 331 13.35 -17.82 26.35
C GLY A 331 13.00 -16.68 25.39
N ILE A 332 12.43 -16.98 24.22
CA ILE A 332 11.99 -16.00 23.23
C ILE A 332 10.47 -15.94 23.23
N TYR A 333 9.92 -14.72 23.30
CA TYR A 333 8.48 -14.50 23.20
C TYR A 333 7.99 -14.70 21.76
N TYR A 334 6.89 -15.44 21.61
CA TYR A 334 6.17 -15.64 20.35
C TYR A 334 4.67 -15.48 20.58
N TYR A 335 3.94 -15.13 19.53
CA TYR A 335 2.48 -15.14 19.51
C TYR A 335 2.03 -16.39 18.76
N VAL A 336 1.59 -17.41 19.51
CA VAL A 336 1.17 -18.72 19.00
C VAL A 336 -0.33 -18.71 18.80
N PHE A 337 -0.81 -19.26 17.70
CA PHE A 337 -2.21 -19.16 17.31
C PHE A 337 -2.74 -20.44 16.67
N ASP A 338 -4.07 -20.57 16.64
CA ASP A 338 -4.78 -21.58 15.86
C ASP A 338 -4.74 -21.17 14.38
N GLU A 339 -4.05 -21.98 13.57
CA GLU A 339 -3.81 -21.70 12.15
C GLU A 339 -5.15 -21.78 11.38
N ASP A 340 -5.97 -22.80 11.59
CA ASP A 340 -7.23 -23.02 10.84
C ASP A 340 -8.27 -21.94 11.18
N ALA A 341 -8.44 -21.61 12.46
CA ALA A 341 -9.34 -20.57 12.90
C ALA A 341 -8.92 -19.20 12.34
N THR A 342 -7.61 -18.90 12.37
CA THR A 342 -7.06 -17.63 11.85
C THR A 342 -7.22 -17.54 10.34
N ILE A 343 -6.91 -18.59 9.58
CA ILE A 343 -7.09 -18.64 8.13
C ILE A 343 -8.56 -18.39 7.78
N THR A 344 -9.48 -19.09 8.43
CA THR A 344 -10.93 -18.94 8.18
C THR A 344 -11.38 -17.49 8.39
N LYS A 345 -11.11 -16.92 9.57
CA LYS A 345 -11.50 -15.53 9.89
C LYS A 345 -10.85 -14.50 8.97
N MET A 346 -9.59 -14.73 8.58
CA MET A 346 -8.89 -13.84 7.66
C MET A 346 -9.48 -13.90 6.26
N HIS A 347 -9.81 -15.09 5.76
CA HIS A 347 -10.42 -15.27 4.46
C HIS A 347 -11.83 -14.67 4.40
N ASP A 348 -12.65 -14.85 5.44
CA ASP A 348 -13.96 -14.22 5.53
C ASP A 348 -13.82 -12.68 5.51
N PHE A 349 -12.85 -12.15 6.22
CA PHE A 349 -12.61 -10.70 6.20
C PHE A 349 -12.13 -10.18 4.84
N ILE A 350 -11.21 -10.87 4.19
CA ILE A 350 -10.60 -10.43 2.91
C ILE A 350 -11.60 -10.57 1.76
N TYR A 351 -12.34 -11.68 1.68
CA TYR A 351 -13.07 -12.06 0.48
C TYR A 351 -14.59 -11.88 0.57
N ASP A 352 -15.16 -11.60 1.74
CA ASP A 352 -16.59 -11.29 1.94
C ASP A 352 -16.81 -9.79 2.16
#